data_ba6c96a718aef3cc78cda0b80b7464eb
#
_entry.id   ba6c96a718aef3cc78cda0b80b7464eb
#
_cell.length_a   1.000
_cell.length_b   1.000
_cell.length_c   1.000
_cell.angle_alpha   90.00
_cell.angle_beta   90.00
_cell.angle_gamma   90.00
#
_symmetry.space_group_name_H-M   'P 1'
#
loop_
_entity.id
_entity.type
_entity.pdbx_description
1 polymer ?
#
loop_
_entity_poly.entity_id
_entity_poly.type
_entity_poly.pdbx_seq_one_letter_code
_entity_poly.pdbx_strand_id
1 'polypeptide(L)'
;MKQLSAVFTLALMLSAFSSVSAQQKVEEKYDTHPDSVKQAGVPTGEVKGPFEWKSKIFPGTLRNFWVYVPAQYNAKKPACTLVVQDGLRRAQGWKLPTVMDNLIHKKEMPVTVGIFITPGVVPAAHKGAEARFNRSFEYDGLGDRYARFLLEEILPEVSKNYNLSTNPNDRAIAGSSSGAICAFTVAWERPNEFRRVLSTVGTFVSLRGGNEYPALIRKFENKPIRVFLQDGKNDLNIYGGSWWNANLSMLSALEYSGYDVHHIWGEGGHNAKQSTAIMPVALKWLWRDYPKPIEAGTPPVRRTNLVIPGENWELVSEGHKFTEGPAVNPKGEVYFTDIPNGRIHKIDLKGKVTVFAENSPGVNGLMFGPDGKLYACQNGKQKIVRYDSEGNEETFIENAPSNDIVILHNGSGYFTDPKNKKVWHFTADGKKNLVDSGIEFPNGVITSTDQTLLLVSDTRGRFTYSYQIQPDGSLAYKQAYGHVHVPDDKRDSGADGATVDTEGRTYLTTRMGLQVFDQPGRCHIILSKPQDAWLSNVVFGGPNLDTLYVTCGDKVYRRKISATGVVPSRAVVKPPKPRL
;
A
#
# COMPACT_ATOMS: atom_id res chain seq x y z
N MET A 1 -10.18 78.79 -2.61
CA MET A 1 -10.52 78.18 -1.33
C MET A 1 -11.43 76.95 -1.56
N LYS A 2 -10.89 75.78 -1.85
CA LYS A 2 -11.54 74.48 -1.85
C LYS A 2 -10.52 73.44 -2.40
N GLN A 3 -9.50 73.13 -1.64
CA GLN A 3 -8.61 71.97 -1.84
C GLN A 3 -7.74 71.80 -0.58
N LEU A 4 -8.35 71.32 0.49
CA LEU A 4 -7.63 70.87 1.70
C LEU A 4 -8.64 70.10 2.62
N SER A 5 -9.12 68.95 2.19
CA SER A 5 -9.93 68.07 3.05
C SER A 5 -10.03 66.63 2.53
N ALA A 6 -9.00 66.14 1.82
CA ALA A 6 -9.02 64.75 1.30
C ALA A 6 -7.77 63.92 1.64
N VAL A 7 -6.93 64.36 2.59
CA VAL A 7 -5.68 63.63 2.94
C VAL A 7 -5.70 63.05 4.35
N PHE A 8 -6.71 63.28 5.17
CA PHE A 8 -6.73 62.82 6.57
C PHE A 8 -7.61 61.59 6.85
N THR A 9 -8.26 61.00 5.83
CA THR A 9 -9.15 59.84 6.04
C THR A 9 -8.57 58.51 5.51
N LEU A 10 -7.34 58.49 4.95
CA LEU A 10 -6.72 57.28 4.41
C LEU A 10 -5.61 56.71 5.30
N ALA A 11 -5.32 57.35 6.44
CA ALA A 11 -4.28 56.89 7.37
C ALA A 11 -4.82 56.09 8.55
N LEU A 12 -6.14 55.88 8.70
CA LEU A 12 -6.76 55.14 9.80
C LEU A 12 -7.35 53.75 9.41
N MET A 13 -7.20 53.32 8.17
CA MET A 13 -7.65 51.97 7.74
C MET A 13 -6.52 50.98 7.42
N LEU A 14 -5.28 51.28 7.73
CA LEU A 14 -4.13 50.40 7.49
C LEU A 14 -3.49 49.84 8.77
N SER A 15 -4.14 49.98 9.93
CA SER A 15 -3.61 49.46 11.20
C SER A 15 -4.43 48.32 11.80
N ALA A 16 -5.31 47.64 11.05
CA ALA A 16 -6.18 46.59 11.55
C ALA A 16 -5.92 45.20 10.96
N PHE A 17 -4.82 44.94 10.27
CA PHE A 17 -4.46 43.61 9.80
C PHE A 17 -3.01 43.26 10.11
N SER A 18 -2.71 43.06 11.38
CA SER A 18 -1.51 42.33 11.81
C SER A 18 -1.65 41.91 13.28
N SER A 19 -2.74 41.21 13.59
CA SER A 19 -2.73 40.26 14.68
C SER A 19 -2.51 38.88 14.11
N VAL A 20 -1.32 38.62 13.54
CA VAL A 20 -0.76 37.29 13.59
C VAL A 20 -0.63 36.99 15.08
N SER A 21 -1.50 36.16 15.61
CA SER A 21 -1.41 35.66 16.98
C SER A 21 0.01 35.17 17.17
N ALA A 22 0.82 35.91 17.89
CA ALA A 22 2.11 35.44 18.36
C ALA A 22 1.80 34.17 19.17
N GLN A 23 2.14 33.00 18.62
CA GLN A 23 2.07 31.74 19.34
C GLN A 23 2.82 31.99 20.65
N GLN A 24 2.08 31.93 21.78
CA GLN A 24 2.71 32.06 23.08
C GLN A 24 3.86 31.07 23.14
N LYS A 25 5.09 31.54 23.32
CA LYS A 25 6.24 30.67 23.54
C LYS A 25 6.00 29.92 24.86
N VAL A 26 5.50 28.72 24.74
CA VAL A 26 5.40 27.82 25.88
C VAL A 26 6.83 27.49 26.31
N GLU A 27 7.15 27.74 27.57
CA GLU A 27 8.46 27.40 28.12
C GLU A 27 8.51 25.87 28.28
N GLU A 28 9.19 25.21 27.32
CA GLU A 28 9.39 23.77 27.31
C GLU A 28 10.56 23.43 28.23
N LYS A 29 10.28 22.82 29.37
CA LYS A 29 11.28 22.34 30.31
C LYS A 29 11.09 20.84 30.53
N TYR A 30 12.10 20.08 30.21
CA TYR A 30 12.11 18.63 30.38
C TYR A 30 13.36 18.22 31.14
N ASP A 31 13.22 17.36 32.14
CA ASP A 31 14.33 16.82 32.88
C ASP A 31 15.16 15.86 32.03
N THR A 32 16.48 15.88 32.24
CA THR A 32 17.38 14.93 31.61
C THR A 32 17.19 13.55 32.24
N HIS A 33 16.77 12.57 31.43
CA HIS A 33 16.63 11.19 31.91
C HIS A 33 18.01 10.63 32.34
N PRO A 34 18.12 9.87 33.44
CA PRO A 34 19.38 9.27 33.90
C PRO A 34 20.12 8.48 32.82
N ASP A 35 19.39 7.73 31.97
CA ASP A 35 20.00 6.96 30.88
C ASP A 35 20.47 7.81 29.69
N SER A 36 20.26 9.12 29.72
CA SER A 36 20.77 10.07 28.71
C SER A 36 22.11 10.66 29.08
N VAL A 37 22.70 10.26 30.21
CA VAL A 37 24.05 10.68 30.66
C VAL A 37 24.95 9.46 30.84
N LYS A 38 26.26 9.64 30.65
CA LYS A 38 27.24 8.57 30.87
C LYS A 38 27.18 8.10 32.31
N GLN A 39 27.15 6.79 32.52
CA GLN A 39 27.11 6.17 33.85
C GLN A 39 28.43 5.44 34.12
N ALA A 40 28.89 5.48 35.38
CA ALA A 40 30.10 4.77 35.80
C ALA A 40 29.91 3.25 35.60
N GLY A 41 30.92 2.57 35.08
CA GLY A 41 30.90 1.13 34.84
C GLY A 41 30.16 0.69 33.59
N VAL A 42 29.53 1.59 32.85
CA VAL A 42 28.88 1.26 31.56
C VAL A 42 29.92 1.34 30.44
N PRO A 43 30.16 0.24 29.70
CA PRO A 43 31.07 0.26 28.55
C PRO A 43 30.53 1.17 27.44
N THR A 44 31.40 2.00 26.88
CA THR A 44 31.05 2.95 25.80
C THR A 44 31.26 2.31 24.42
N GLY A 45 30.26 2.37 23.55
CA GLY A 45 30.37 1.98 22.17
C GLY A 45 31.14 3.02 21.32
N GLU A 46 31.44 2.65 20.10
CA GLU A 46 32.22 3.45 19.15
C GLU A 46 31.33 3.92 17.98
N VAL A 47 31.48 5.19 17.57
CA VAL A 47 30.86 5.72 16.34
C VAL A 47 31.93 5.84 15.27
N LYS A 48 31.76 5.10 14.16
CA LYS A 48 32.66 5.08 13.00
C LYS A 48 32.06 5.85 11.82
N GLY A 49 32.90 6.48 11.05
CA GLY A 49 32.51 7.34 9.92
C GLY A 49 32.99 8.79 10.10
N PRO A 50 32.60 9.73 9.22
CA PRO A 50 31.61 9.54 8.14
C PRO A 50 32.09 8.61 7.03
N PHE A 51 31.16 7.83 6.49
CA PHE A 51 31.33 7.10 5.25
C PHE A 51 30.53 7.78 4.16
N GLU A 52 31.17 8.19 3.08
CA GLU A 52 30.47 8.79 1.94
C GLU A 52 29.79 7.72 1.10
N TRP A 53 28.57 8.00 0.63
CA TRP A 53 27.81 7.09 -0.20
C TRP A 53 27.19 7.78 -1.42
N LYS A 54 27.39 7.20 -2.61
CA LYS A 54 26.75 7.58 -3.86
C LYS A 54 25.61 6.62 -4.15
N SER A 55 24.38 7.10 -4.10
CA SER A 55 23.23 6.24 -4.31
C SER A 55 22.94 5.98 -5.80
N LYS A 56 22.60 4.75 -6.12
CA LYS A 56 22.04 4.33 -7.43
C LYS A 56 20.52 4.54 -7.45
N ILE A 57 19.84 4.31 -6.33
CA ILE A 57 18.39 4.47 -6.19
C ILE A 57 17.98 5.95 -6.20
N PHE A 58 18.85 6.82 -5.66
CA PHE A 58 18.73 8.28 -5.75
C PHE A 58 19.89 8.85 -6.59
N PRO A 59 19.85 8.72 -7.93
CA PRO A 59 20.97 9.05 -8.79
C PRO A 59 21.47 10.49 -8.61
N GLY A 60 22.79 10.65 -8.59
CA GLY A 60 23.46 11.94 -8.45
C GLY A 60 23.57 12.44 -7.01
N THR A 61 22.99 11.77 -6.02
CA THR A 61 23.09 12.19 -4.63
C THR A 61 24.33 11.65 -3.93
N LEU A 62 24.92 12.52 -3.13
CA LEU A 62 25.96 12.19 -2.13
C LEU A 62 25.34 12.31 -0.74
N ARG A 63 25.76 11.44 0.16
CA ARG A 63 25.38 11.47 1.59
C ARG A 63 26.46 10.84 2.45
N ASN A 64 26.38 11.11 3.74
CA ASN A 64 27.22 10.46 4.74
C ASN A 64 26.39 9.55 5.62
N PHE A 65 26.99 8.45 6.05
CA PHE A 65 26.44 7.65 7.13
C PHE A 65 27.52 7.31 8.17
N TRP A 66 27.09 6.99 9.37
CA TRP A 66 27.91 6.57 10.50
C TRP A 66 27.36 5.28 11.08
N VAL A 67 28.24 4.48 11.65
CA VAL A 67 27.88 3.22 12.30
C VAL A 67 28.28 3.31 13.77
N TYR A 68 27.31 3.25 14.68
CA TYR A 68 27.54 3.06 16.09
C TYR A 68 27.59 1.56 16.39
N VAL A 69 28.65 1.12 17.05
CA VAL A 69 28.90 -0.26 17.45
C VAL A 69 28.98 -0.32 18.98
N PRO A 70 28.03 -0.96 19.67
CA PRO A 70 28.09 -1.07 21.13
C PRO A 70 29.26 -1.94 21.57
N ALA A 71 29.81 -1.66 22.75
CA ALA A 71 30.95 -2.42 23.31
C ALA A 71 30.64 -3.92 23.47
N GLN A 72 29.36 -4.30 23.59
CA GLN A 72 28.88 -5.68 23.71
C GLN A 72 28.74 -6.40 22.36
N TYR A 73 29.04 -5.74 21.23
CA TYR A 73 28.94 -6.35 19.91
C TYR A 73 29.86 -7.58 19.79
N ASN A 74 29.33 -8.63 19.19
CA ASN A 74 30.06 -9.86 18.91
C ASN A 74 29.79 -10.32 17.47
N ALA A 75 30.82 -10.32 16.64
CA ALA A 75 30.71 -10.68 15.23
C ALA A 75 30.19 -12.11 14.96
N LYS A 76 30.28 -13.00 15.97
CA LYS A 76 29.75 -14.36 15.88
C LYS A 76 28.23 -14.46 16.09
N LYS A 77 27.58 -13.39 16.54
CA LYS A 77 26.14 -13.32 16.79
C LYS A 77 25.54 -12.18 15.99
N PRO A 78 24.41 -12.42 15.26
CA PRO A 78 23.73 -11.34 14.57
C PRO A 78 23.26 -10.27 15.56
N ALA A 79 23.58 -8.99 15.29
CA ALA A 79 23.13 -7.87 16.09
C ALA A 79 21.83 -7.27 15.55
N CYS A 80 20.99 -6.75 16.43
CA CYS A 80 19.86 -5.90 16.04
C CYS A 80 20.34 -4.64 15.33
N THR A 81 19.46 -3.94 14.63
CA THR A 81 19.78 -2.71 13.90
C THR A 81 18.80 -1.60 14.25
N LEU A 82 19.33 -0.38 14.44
CA LEU A 82 18.54 0.86 14.54
C LEU A 82 19.02 1.84 13.48
N VAL A 83 18.20 2.07 12.45
CA VAL A 83 18.46 3.09 11.43
C VAL A 83 17.87 4.43 11.88
N VAL A 84 18.67 5.51 11.81
CA VAL A 84 18.24 6.85 12.22
C VAL A 84 18.47 7.86 11.10
N GLN A 85 17.40 8.58 10.77
CA GLN A 85 17.43 9.62 9.76
C GLN A 85 18.11 10.90 10.24
N ASP A 86 18.55 11.76 9.32
CA ASP A 86 19.26 13.03 9.57
C ASP A 86 20.66 12.86 10.19
N GLY A 87 21.25 11.68 10.12
CA GLY A 87 22.66 11.40 10.39
C GLY A 87 23.11 11.54 11.84
N LEU A 88 24.42 11.66 12.02
CA LEU A 88 25.04 11.72 13.34
C LEU A 88 24.56 12.93 14.17
N ARG A 89 24.29 14.07 13.52
CA ARG A 89 23.77 15.26 14.22
C ARG A 89 22.46 14.96 14.95
N ARG A 90 21.55 14.23 14.33
CA ARG A 90 20.28 13.82 14.95
C ARG A 90 20.53 12.84 16.10
N ALA A 91 21.33 11.83 15.87
CA ALA A 91 21.66 10.82 16.87
C ALA A 91 22.32 11.44 18.12
N GLN A 92 23.26 12.37 17.93
CA GLN A 92 23.89 13.12 19.03
C GLN A 92 22.92 14.06 19.74
N GLY A 93 22.05 14.75 18.98
CA GLY A 93 20.98 15.58 19.55
C GLY A 93 20.03 14.81 20.46
N TRP A 94 19.75 13.56 20.14
CA TRP A 94 18.99 12.63 20.98
C TRP A 94 19.83 11.91 22.04
N LYS A 95 21.13 12.21 22.14
CA LYS A 95 22.11 11.51 23.02
C LYS A 95 22.12 9.99 22.80
N LEU A 96 21.76 9.56 21.59
CA LEU A 96 21.43 8.19 21.27
C LEU A 96 22.57 7.19 21.56
N PRO A 97 23.86 7.45 21.23
CA PRO A 97 24.94 6.52 21.59
C PRO A 97 25.01 6.24 23.09
N THR A 98 24.92 7.29 23.94
CA THR A 98 24.91 7.13 25.40
C THR A 98 23.68 6.40 25.92
N VAL A 99 22.49 6.69 25.35
CA VAL A 99 21.26 6.00 25.71
C VAL A 99 21.37 4.51 25.37
N MET A 100 21.87 4.18 24.18
CA MET A 100 22.07 2.79 23.75
C MET A 100 23.09 2.06 24.64
N ASP A 101 24.22 2.69 24.98
CA ASP A 101 25.22 2.13 25.93
C ASP A 101 24.55 1.71 27.23
N ASN A 102 23.79 2.63 27.84
CA ASN A 102 23.12 2.39 29.13
C ASN A 102 22.06 1.30 29.05
N LEU A 103 21.18 1.37 28.05
CA LEU A 103 20.08 0.40 27.90
C LEU A 103 20.57 -1.01 27.53
N ILE A 104 21.58 -1.14 26.68
CA ILE A 104 22.19 -2.42 26.33
C ILE A 104 22.89 -3.02 27.55
N HIS A 105 23.63 -2.21 28.32
CA HIS A 105 24.28 -2.66 29.54
C HIS A 105 23.27 -3.18 30.58
N LYS A 106 22.15 -2.48 30.75
CA LYS A 106 21.04 -2.86 31.64
C LYS A 106 20.18 -4.02 31.10
N LYS A 107 20.42 -4.50 29.88
CA LYS A 107 19.61 -5.51 29.17
C LYS A 107 18.15 -5.06 28.96
N GLU A 108 17.89 -3.77 28.90
CA GLU A 108 16.59 -3.16 28.59
C GLU A 108 16.43 -2.91 27.08
N MET A 109 17.50 -3.13 26.33
CA MET A 109 17.57 -3.12 24.88
C MET A 109 18.55 -4.22 24.41
N PRO A 110 18.28 -4.95 23.31
CA PRO A 110 19.25 -5.92 22.79
C PRO A 110 20.52 -5.24 22.27
N VAL A 111 21.57 -6.04 22.05
CA VAL A 111 22.79 -5.56 21.39
C VAL A 111 22.42 -5.08 19.99
N THR A 112 22.51 -3.78 19.76
CA THR A 112 21.99 -3.10 18.55
C THR A 112 23.06 -2.22 17.92
N VAL A 113 23.34 -2.42 16.65
CA VAL A 113 24.17 -1.54 15.82
C VAL A 113 23.31 -0.36 15.34
N GLY A 114 23.78 0.87 15.56
CA GLY A 114 23.14 2.09 15.07
C GLY A 114 23.68 2.49 13.69
N ILE A 115 22.82 2.86 12.76
CA ILE A 115 23.19 3.36 11.43
C ILE A 115 22.55 4.74 11.24
N PHE A 116 23.37 5.78 11.21
CA PHE A 116 22.92 7.17 11.18
C PHE A 116 23.17 7.76 9.79
N ILE A 117 22.11 8.09 9.04
CA ILE A 117 22.20 8.40 7.60
C ILE A 117 21.70 9.82 7.34
N THR A 118 22.50 10.66 6.67
CA THR A 118 22.01 11.96 6.18
C THR A 118 21.15 11.80 4.93
N PRO A 119 20.21 12.73 4.67
CA PRO A 119 19.57 12.78 3.37
C PRO A 119 20.61 13.08 2.27
N GLY A 120 20.28 12.74 1.03
CA GLY A 120 21.13 13.00 -0.11
C GLY A 120 21.19 14.48 -0.50
N VAL A 121 22.31 14.85 -1.09
CA VAL A 121 22.52 16.15 -1.72
C VAL A 121 23.04 15.91 -3.13
N VAL A 122 22.42 16.52 -4.14
CA VAL A 122 23.01 16.60 -5.48
C VAL A 122 23.94 17.80 -5.49
N PRO A 123 25.26 17.63 -5.69
CA PRO A 123 26.21 18.73 -5.70
C PRO A 123 25.87 19.79 -6.76
N ALA A 124 26.27 21.01 -6.50
CA ALA A 124 26.14 22.09 -7.48
C ALA A 124 26.84 21.73 -8.80
N ALA A 125 26.18 21.96 -9.93
CA ALA A 125 26.69 21.64 -11.25
C ALA A 125 27.91 22.51 -11.64
N HIS A 126 28.01 23.73 -11.09
CA HIS A 126 29.11 24.67 -11.31
C HIS A 126 29.20 25.67 -10.14
N LYS A 127 30.27 26.45 -10.08
CA LYS A 127 30.61 27.37 -8.97
C LYS A 127 29.51 28.40 -8.63
N GLY A 128 28.65 28.75 -9.54
CA GLY A 128 27.55 29.73 -9.32
C GLY A 128 26.18 29.05 -9.09
N ALA A 129 26.11 27.73 -9.01
CA ALA A 129 24.86 27.00 -8.80
C ALA A 129 24.71 26.55 -7.33
N GLU A 130 23.48 26.39 -6.89
CA GLU A 130 23.16 25.80 -5.59
C GLU A 130 23.12 24.27 -5.66
N ALA A 131 23.55 23.61 -4.59
CA ALA A 131 23.35 22.18 -4.41
C ALA A 131 21.87 21.89 -4.16
N ARG A 132 21.36 20.78 -4.68
CA ARG A 132 19.99 20.37 -4.45
C ARG A 132 19.89 19.46 -3.22
N PHE A 133 19.31 19.98 -2.16
CA PHE A 133 19.06 19.26 -0.93
C PHE A 133 17.83 18.34 -1.09
N ASN A 134 18.01 17.05 -0.97
CA ASN A 134 17.02 16.06 -1.39
C ASN A 134 16.12 15.56 -0.26
N ARG A 135 16.25 16.08 0.97
CA ARG A 135 15.60 15.55 2.17
C ARG A 135 14.09 15.32 2.01
N SER A 136 13.35 16.33 1.56
CA SER A 136 11.90 16.18 1.39
C SER A 136 11.55 15.19 0.27
N PHE A 137 12.32 15.20 -0.82
CA PHE A 137 12.11 14.25 -1.92
C PHE A 137 12.34 12.80 -1.51
N GLU A 138 13.32 12.54 -0.64
CA GLU A 138 13.65 11.19 -0.19
C GLU A 138 12.80 10.71 0.98
N TYR A 139 12.44 11.62 1.90
CA TYR A 139 11.84 11.28 3.18
C TYR A 139 10.31 11.41 3.18
N ASP A 140 9.75 12.44 2.53
CA ASP A 140 8.31 12.71 2.61
C ASP A 140 7.51 11.96 1.53
N GLY A 141 8.17 11.37 0.52
CA GLY A 141 7.51 10.56 -0.51
C GLY A 141 7.00 9.24 0.07
N LEU A 142 5.78 8.88 -0.31
CA LEU A 142 5.22 7.57 0.01
C LEU A 142 5.75 6.53 -1.00
N GLY A 143 5.77 5.26 -0.62
CA GLY A 143 6.27 4.17 -1.45
C GLY A 143 7.64 3.66 -1.02
N ASP A 144 8.13 2.62 -1.70
CA ASP A 144 9.21 1.77 -1.21
C ASP A 144 10.63 2.25 -1.54
N ARG A 145 10.77 3.37 -2.26
CA ARG A 145 12.09 3.81 -2.77
C ARG A 145 13.14 3.97 -1.69
N TYR A 146 12.78 4.58 -0.54
CA TYR A 146 13.74 4.73 0.56
C TYR A 146 14.03 3.41 1.27
N ALA A 147 13.04 2.54 1.38
CA ALA A 147 13.23 1.18 1.90
C ALA A 147 14.21 0.41 1.01
N ARG A 148 14.05 0.47 -0.30
CA ARG A 148 14.99 -0.14 -1.25
C ARG A 148 16.40 0.42 -1.13
N PHE A 149 16.54 1.74 -0.97
CA PHE A 149 17.84 2.36 -0.72
C PHE A 149 18.53 1.76 0.53
N LEU A 150 17.80 1.56 1.61
CA LEU A 150 18.35 0.91 2.80
C LEU A 150 18.71 -0.55 2.54
N LEU A 151 17.83 -1.31 1.89
CA LEU A 151 17.95 -2.76 1.73
C LEU A 151 18.94 -3.16 0.63
N GLU A 152 19.02 -2.38 -0.45
CA GLU A 152 19.85 -2.71 -1.61
C GLU A 152 21.25 -2.05 -1.55
N GLU A 153 21.40 -0.96 -0.79
CA GLU A 153 22.64 -0.20 -0.75
C GLU A 153 23.27 -0.13 0.65
N ILE A 154 22.59 0.41 1.65
CA ILE A 154 23.22 0.74 2.95
C ILE A 154 23.42 -0.49 3.83
N LEU A 155 22.37 -1.30 4.05
CA LEU A 155 22.49 -2.49 4.90
C LEU A 155 23.50 -3.50 4.35
N PRO A 156 23.54 -3.79 3.04
CA PRO A 156 24.61 -4.65 2.47
C PRO A 156 26.01 -4.09 2.69
N GLU A 157 26.21 -2.76 2.58
CA GLU A 157 27.51 -2.14 2.80
C GLU A 157 27.97 -2.28 4.25
N VAL A 158 27.08 -1.98 5.21
CA VAL A 158 27.39 -2.13 6.63
C VAL A 158 27.62 -3.60 7.00
N SER A 159 26.88 -4.52 6.38
CA SER A 159 26.99 -5.96 6.62
C SER A 159 28.32 -6.58 6.17
N LYS A 160 29.11 -5.88 5.35
CA LYS A 160 30.48 -6.33 5.01
C LYS A 160 31.39 -6.38 6.24
N ASN A 161 31.15 -5.52 7.21
CA ASN A 161 31.99 -5.36 8.41
C ASN A 161 31.30 -5.79 9.69
N TYR A 162 29.97 -5.92 9.69
CA TYR A 162 29.17 -6.20 10.89
C TYR A 162 28.12 -7.28 10.61
N ASN A 163 28.05 -8.27 11.48
CA ASN A 163 27.02 -9.32 11.42
C ASN A 163 25.68 -8.74 11.90
N LEU A 164 24.85 -8.27 10.96
CA LEU A 164 23.52 -7.73 11.23
C LEU A 164 22.46 -8.81 11.05
N SER A 165 21.45 -8.82 11.92
CA SER A 165 20.30 -9.72 11.78
C SER A 165 19.48 -9.37 10.54
N THR A 166 19.01 -10.40 9.84
CA THR A 166 18.06 -10.30 8.73
C THR A 166 16.61 -10.51 9.20
N ASN A 167 16.41 -10.83 10.47
CA ASN A 167 15.07 -10.97 11.04
C ASN A 167 14.41 -9.57 11.16
N PRO A 168 13.24 -9.34 10.56
CA PRO A 168 12.54 -8.05 10.62
C PRO A 168 12.21 -7.61 12.05
N ASN A 169 12.05 -8.54 12.98
CA ASN A 169 11.80 -8.23 14.39
C ASN A 169 13.02 -7.61 15.10
N ASP A 170 14.21 -7.76 14.53
CA ASP A 170 15.46 -7.25 15.05
C ASP A 170 15.85 -5.88 14.45
N ARG A 171 14.99 -5.31 13.58
CA ARG A 171 15.25 -4.06 12.90
C ARG A 171 14.27 -2.96 13.30
N ALA A 172 14.86 -1.86 13.76
CA ALA A 172 14.16 -0.63 14.12
C ALA A 172 14.58 0.52 13.20
N ILE A 173 13.68 1.49 13.02
CA ILE A 173 13.95 2.70 12.28
C ILE A 173 13.33 3.91 13.00
N ALA A 174 14.06 5.03 13.04
CA ALA A 174 13.71 6.22 13.81
C ALA A 174 13.94 7.50 13.03
N GLY A 175 13.10 8.49 13.24
CA GLY A 175 13.26 9.80 12.63
C GLY A 175 12.48 10.91 13.32
N SER A 176 12.75 12.14 12.88
CA SER A 176 12.08 13.35 13.33
C SER A 176 11.56 14.14 12.14
N SER A 177 10.32 14.66 12.23
CA SER A 177 9.74 15.46 11.16
C SER A 177 9.62 14.64 9.86
N SER A 178 10.17 15.11 8.75
CA SER A 178 10.27 14.30 7.51
C SER A 178 10.99 12.96 7.74
N GLY A 179 11.99 12.90 8.63
CA GLY A 179 12.64 11.63 9.00
C GLY A 179 11.69 10.65 9.70
N ALA A 180 10.68 11.15 10.40
CA ALA A 180 9.70 10.32 11.09
C ALA A 180 8.71 9.65 10.12
N ILE A 181 8.18 10.41 9.16
CA ILE A 181 7.35 9.80 8.11
C ILE A 181 8.16 8.84 7.24
N CYS A 182 9.42 9.15 6.94
CA CYS A 182 10.32 8.23 6.25
C CYS A 182 10.47 6.91 7.02
N ALA A 183 10.69 6.96 8.34
CA ALA A 183 10.80 5.78 9.18
C ALA A 183 9.51 4.94 9.16
N PHE A 184 8.35 5.60 9.24
CA PHE A 184 7.05 4.93 9.14
C PHE A 184 6.85 4.31 7.76
N THR A 185 7.13 5.05 6.69
CA THR A 185 6.99 4.58 5.29
C THR A 185 7.85 3.33 5.04
N VAL A 186 9.08 3.30 5.50
CA VAL A 186 9.96 2.11 5.35
C VAL A 186 9.33 0.87 5.98
N ALA A 187 8.86 0.96 7.21
CA ALA A 187 8.22 -0.18 7.89
C ALA A 187 6.86 -0.52 7.28
N TRP A 188 6.11 0.48 6.82
CA TRP A 188 4.83 0.29 6.15
C TRP A 188 4.98 -0.46 4.83
N GLU A 189 5.96 -0.09 4.01
CA GLU A 189 6.20 -0.72 2.69
C GLU A 189 6.92 -2.06 2.81
N ARG A 190 7.77 -2.23 3.84
CA ARG A 190 8.61 -3.42 4.05
C ARG A 190 8.46 -3.98 5.48
N PRO A 191 7.26 -4.40 5.91
CA PRO A 191 7.04 -4.94 7.27
C PRO A 191 7.77 -6.27 7.50
N ASN A 192 8.19 -6.94 6.43
CA ASN A 192 9.04 -8.14 6.47
C ASN A 192 10.54 -7.81 6.60
N GLU A 193 10.89 -6.52 6.70
CA GLU A 193 12.25 -6.05 6.88
C GLU A 193 12.41 -5.17 8.13
N PHE A 194 11.41 -4.36 8.46
CA PHE A 194 11.40 -3.46 9.61
C PHE A 194 10.07 -3.54 10.36
N ARG A 195 10.13 -3.76 11.69
CA ARG A 195 8.91 -3.88 12.50
C ARG A 195 8.80 -2.87 13.64
N ARG A 196 9.82 -2.05 13.89
CA ARG A 196 9.86 -1.10 15.01
C ARG A 196 10.07 0.31 14.50
N VAL A 197 9.13 1.21 14.79
CA VAL A 197 9.14 2.60 14.30
C VAL A 197 9.12 3.56 15.48
N LEU A 198 10.09 4.48 15.51
CA LEU A 198 10.09 5.64 16.39
C LEU A 198 9.89 6.92 15.57
N SER A 199 8.76 7.56 15.75
CA SER A 199 8.35 8.79 15.06
C SER A 199 8.26 9.94 16.05
N THR A 200 9.01 11.00 15.84
CA THR A 200 8.93 12.23 16.65
C THR A 200 8.58 13.42 15.77
N VAL A 201 7.63 14.26 16.21
CA VAL A 201 7.09 15.41 15.47
C VAL A 201 6.83 15.06 13.99
N GLY A 202 6.13 13.95 13.74
CA GLY A 202 6.03 13.31 12.44
C GLY A 202 5.30 14.13 11.38
N THR A 203 5.86 14.21 10.17
CA THR A 203 5.31 14.98 9.04
C THR A 203 4.19 14.22 8.31
N PHE A 204 3.13 13.86 9.02
CA PHE A 204 1.96 13.18 8.43
C PHE A 204 0.95 14.16 7.82
N VAL A 205 1.43 15.28 7.33
CA VAL A 205 0.67 16.36 6.68
C VAL A 205 0.82 16.33 5.17
N SER A 206 0.09 17.21 4.47
CA SER A 206 0.05 17.25 2.99
C SER A 206 1.25 18.00 2.38
N LEU A 207 2.49 17.57 2.70
CA LEU A 207 3.66 18.05 1.96
C LEU A 207 3.91 17.21 0.71
N ARG A 208 3.82 15.87 0.83
CA ARG A 208 3.97 14.90 -0.27
C ARG A 208 3.09 13.66 -0.06
N GLY A 209 1.83 13.86 0.33
CA GLY A 209 0.85 12.77 0.49
C GLY A 209 0.82 12.14 1.88
N GLY A 210 1.61 12.57 2.86
CA GLY A 210 1.65 11.99 4.21
C GLY A 210 0.30 11.96 4.94
N ASN A 211 -0.60 12.88 4.59
CA ASN A 211 -1.97 12.94 5.09
C ASN A 211 -2.87 11.75 4.67
N GLU A 212 -2.42 10.90 3.74
CA GLU A 212 -3.16 9.70 3.32
C GLU A 212 -3.02 8.54 4.31
N TYR A 213 -1.95 8.49 5.10
CA TYR A 213 -1.68 7.37 6.00
C TYR A 213 -2.81 7.04 6.98
N PRO A 214 -3.49 7.99 7.66
CA PRO A 214 -4.60 7.64 8.54
C PRO A 214 -5.73 6.88 7.82
N ALA A 215 -6.01 7.21 6.56
CA ALA A 215 -7.00 6.50 5.76
C ALA A 215 -6.50 5.13 5.28
N LEU A 216 -5.25 5.05 4.84
CA LEU A 216 -4.63 3.78 4.39
C LEU A 216 -4.51 2.78 5.54
N ILE A 217 -4.06 3.20 6.73
CA ILE A 217 -3.96 2.36 7.92
C ILE A 217 -5.32 1.73 8.26
N ARG A 218 -6.40 2.49 8.12
CA ARG A 218 -7.77 2.01 8.38
C ARG A 218 -8.27 1.00 7.36
N LYS A 219 -7.76 1.05 6.13
CA LYS A 219 -8.23 0.23 5.00
C LYS A 219 -7.36 -0.99 4.74
N PHE A 220 -6.05 -0.88 4.89
CA PHE A 220 -5.16 -2.02 4.70
C PHE A 220 -5.30 -3.08 5.78
N GLU A 221 -4.99 -4.31 5.42
CA GLU A 221 -4.74 -5.36 6.39
C GLU A 221 -3.64 -4.95 7.35
N ASN A 222 -3.77 -5.35 8.62
CA ASN A 222 -2.79 -5.01 9.63
C ASN A 222 -1.43 -5.61 9.30
N LYS A 223 -0.40 -4.79 9.48
CA LYS A 223 0.99 -5.17 9.30
C LYS A 223 1.64 -5.40 10.67
N PRO A 224 2.62 -6.31 10.81
CA PRO A 224 3.27 -6.60 12.08
C PRO A 224 4.29 -5.51 12.43
N ILE A 225 3.84 -4.29 12.69
CA ILE A 225 4.67 -3.15 13.06
C ILE A 225 4.25 -2.57 14.41
N ARG A 226 5.25 -2.16 15.19
CA ARG A 226 5.12 -1.46 16.47
C ARG A 226 5.52 -0.01 16.26
N VAL A 227 4.71 0.94 16.71
CA VAL A 227 4.90 2.37 16.44
C VAL A 227 4.90 3.17 17.73
N PHE A 228 5.96 3.94 17.97
CA PHE A 228 6.01 4.95 19.01
C PHE A 228 5.87 6.33 18.39
N LEU A 229 4.90 7.12 18.87
CA LEU A 229 4.64 8.48 18.41
C LEU A 229 4.99 9.50 19.50
N GLN A 230 5.63 10.60 19.11
CA GLN A 230 5.81 11.77 19.97
C GLN A 230 5.49 13.03 19.18
N ASP A 231 4.73 13.92 19.77
CA ASP A 231 4.49 15.27 19.24
C ASP A 231 4.14 16.26 20.34
N GLY A 232 4.16 17.54 20.02
CA GLY A 232 3.78 18.64 20.89
C GLY A 232 2.57 19.42 20.37
N LYS A 233 1.68 19.81 21.29
CA LYS A 233 0.43 20.51 20.97
C LYS A 233 0.63 21.83 20.22
N ASN A 234 1.79 22.48 20.42
CA ASN A 234 2.14 23.72 19.75
C ASN A 234 3.08 23.49 18.54
N ASP A 235 3.03 22.31 17.93
CA ASP A 235 3.77 22.02 16.70
C ASP A 235 3.23 22.83 15.51
N LEU A 236 3.94 22.77 14.38
CA LEU A 236 3.67 23.54 13.17
C LEU A 236 2.20 23.42 12.73
N ASN A 237 1.63 24.56 12.40
CA ASN A 237 0.35 24.68 11.72
C ASN A 237 0.54 25.65 10.54
N ILE A 238 0.78 25.09 9.36
CA ILE A 238 1.15 25.85 8.14
C ILE A 238 0.37 25.34 6.93
N TYR A 239 0.70 25.80 5.74
CA TYR A 239 0.01 25.44 4.48
C TYR A 239 -0.10 23.93 4.23
N GLY A 240 0.83 23.12 4.72
CA GLY A 240 0.78 21.65 4.62
C GLY A 240 -0.18 21.00 5.59
N GLY A 241 -0.64 21.72 6.61
CA GLY A 241 -1.54 21.24 7.66
C GLY A 241 -1.01 21.49 9.07
N SER A 242 -1.71 20.94 10.05
CA SER A 242 -1.32 20.94 11.47
C SER A 242 -0.63 19.61 11.79
N TRP A 243 0.63 19.65 12.22
CA TRP A 243 1.38 18.45 12.66
C TRP A 243 0.69 17.77 13.83
N TRP A 244 0.28 18.55 14.82
CA TRP A 244 -0.46 18.03 15.97
C TRP A 244 -1.69 17.23 15.58
N ASN A 245 -2.57 17.81 14.76
CA ASN A 245 -3.78 17.12 14.32
C ASN A 245 -3.47 15.89 13.45
N ALA A 246 -2.43 15.96 12.63
CA ALA A 246 -1.99 14.83 11.81
C ALA A 246 -1.48 13.67 12.66
N ASN A 247 -0.68 13.93 13.70
CA ASN A 247 -0.20 12.90 14.63
C ASN A 247 -1.33 12.32 15.48
N LEU A 248 -2.32 13.12 15.91
CA LEU A 248 -3.54 12.61 16.55
C LEU A 248 -4.34 11.70 15.61
N SER A 249 -4.45 12.06 14.32
CA SER A 249 -5.11 11.23 13.31
C SER A 249 -4.37 9.93 13.07
N MET A 250 -3.03 9.93 13.07
CA MET A 250 -2.20 8.73 13.00
C MET A 250 -2.45 7.81 14.18
N LEU A 251 -2.42 8.33 15.43
CA LEU A 251 -2.73 7.56 16.62
C LEU A 251 -4.11 6.91 16.52
N SER A 252 -5.12 7.71 16.21
CA SER A 252 -6.51 7.25 16.07
C SER A 252 -6.66 6.14 15.01
N ALA A 253 -5.91 6.22 13.90
CA ALA A 253 -5.95 5.20 12.86
C ALA A 253 -5.24 3.90 13.28
N LEU A 254 -4.10 4.01 13.95
CA LEU A 254 -3.33 2.87 14.45
C LEU A 254 -4.11 2.12 15.54
N GLU A 255 -4.71 2.84 16.50
CA GLU A 255 -5.55 2.25 17.55
C GLU A 255 -6.80 1.59 16.97
N TYR A 256 -7.53 2.27 16.06
CA TYR A 256 -8.67 1.70 15.36
C TYR A 256 -8.34 0.40 14.65
N SER A 257 -7.15 0.31 14.08
CA SER A 257 -6.69 -0.88 13.35
C SER A 257 -6.02 -1.92 14.26
N GLY A 258 -5.88 -1.65 15.57
CA GLY A 258 -5.32 -2.60 16.54
C GLY A 258 -3.81 -2.77 16.43
N TYR A 259 -3.10 -1.77 15.94
CA TYR A 259 -1.64 -1.78 15.94
C TYR A 259 -1.08 -1.67 17.36
N ASP A 260 0.12 -2.23 17.56
CA ASP A 260 0.90 -2.04 18.77
C ASP A 260 1.50 -0.62 18.76
N VAL A 261 0.77 0.34 19.32
CA VAL A 261 1.11 1.77 19.33
C VAL A 261 1.19 2.33 20.73
N HIS A 262 2.14 3.24 20.94
CA HIS A 262 2.24 4.06 22.14
C HIS A 262 2.60 5.50 21.78
N HIS A 263 2.24 6.44 22.62
CA HIS A 263 2.53 7.85 22.39
C HIS A 263 2.92 8.58 23.66
N ILE A 264 3.70 9.64 23.50
CA ILE A 264 3.94 10.66 24.54
C ILE A 264 3.72 12.01 23.90
N TRP A 265 2.64 12.67 24.32
CA TRP A 265 2.32 14.02 23.89
C TRP A 265 2.87 15.07 24.85
N GLY A 266 3.22 16.25 24.33
CA GLY A 266 3.72 17.39 25.10
C GLY A 266 3.07 18.70 24.70
N GLU A 267 3.45 19.77 25.35
CA GLU A 267 3.00 21.14 25.04
C GLU A 267 3.98 21.86 24.08
N GLY A 268 5.06 21.20 23.65
CA GLY A 268 6.11 21.81 22.84
C GLY A 268 5.77 22.06 21.39
N GLY A 269 6.69 22.70 20.68
CA GLY A 269 6.62 22.96 19.24
C GLY A 269 7.50 22.00 18.43
N HIS A 270 7.77 22.37 17.16
CA HIS A 270 8.55 21.55 16.22
C HIS A 270 10.03 21.51 16.53
N ASN A 271 10.41 20.81 17.60
CA ASN A 271 11.79 20.73 18.05
C ASN A 271 12.11 19.37 18.72
N ALA A 272 13.36 19.16 19.11
CA ALA A 272 13.84 17.90 19.67
C ALA A 272 13.86 17.86 21.21
N LYS A 273 13.41 18.88 21.93
CA LYS A 273 13.57 18.95 23.40
C LYS A 273 12.89 17.77 24.10
N GLN A 274 11.60 17.59 23.87
CA GLN A 274 10.85 16.48 24.47
C GLN A 274 11.35 15.13 23.99
N SER A 275 11.54 14.94 22.66
CA SER A 275 12.00 13.68 22.12
C SER A 275 13.37 13.26 22.65
N THR A 276 14.27 14.23 22.93
CA THR A 276 15.56 13.96 23.60
C THR A 276 15.35 13.48 25.05
N ALA A 277 14.47 14.13 25.79
CA ALA A 277 14.21 13.79 27.19
C ALA A 277 13.60 12.38 27.36
N ILE A 278 12.70 11.99 26.46
CA ILE A 278 11.98 10.70 26.52
C ILE A 278 12.68 9.56 25.76
N MET A 279 13.82 9.81 25.11
CA MET A 279 14.47 8.82 24.25
C MET A 279 14.71 7.46 24.94
N PRO A 280 15.21 7.41 26.21
CA PRO A 280 15.35 6.13 26.90
C PRO A 280 14.02 5.40 27.09
N VAL A 281 12.97 6.12 27.42
CA VAL A 281 11.61 5.54 27.60
C VAL A 281 11.08 5.00 26.26
N ALA A 282 11.25 5.76 25.19
CA ALA A 282 10.81 5.36 23.86
C ALA A 282 11.53 4.09 23.36
N LEU A 283 12.85 4.02 23.54
CA LEU A 283 13.62 2.83 23.14
C LEU A 283 13.30 1.61 23.99
N LYS A 284 13.15 1.74 25.32
CA LYS A 284 12.70 0.63 26.17
C LYS A 284 11.34 0.10 25.74
N TRP A 285 10.39 1.00 25.46
CA TRP A 285 9.08 0.59 24.99
C TRP A 285 9.16 -0.10 23.63
N LEU A 286 9.97 0.42 22.71
CA LEU A 286 10.14 -0.10 21.37
C LEU A 286 10.71 -1.53 21.37
N TRP A 287 11.63 -1.84 22.30
CA TRP A 287 12.30 -3.13 22.45
C TRP A 287 11.71 -4.02 23.55
N ARG A 288 10.60 -3.58 24.20
CA ARG A 288 9.96 -4.41 25.23
C ARG A 288 9.61 -5.79 24.66
N ASP A 289 9.63 -6.79 25.51
CA ASP A 289 9.31 -8.19 25.20
C ASP A 289 10.24 -8.85 24.16
N TYR A 290 11.32 -8.17 23.75
CA TYR A 290 12.32 -8.79 22.86
C TYR A 290 12.91 -10.04 23.52
N PRO A 291 13.05 -11.19 22.82
CA PRO A 291 12.95 -11.38 21.37
C PRO A 291 11.56 -11.81 20.84
N LYS A 292 10.52 -11.69 21.64
CA LYS A 292 9.15 -12.03 21.19
C LYS A 292 8.82 -11.30 19.88
N PRO A 293 8.33 -12.02 18.84
CA PRO A 293 7.95 -11.40 17.58
C PRO A 293 6.83 -10.38 17.75
N ILE A 294 6.91 -9.29 16.97
CA ILE A 294 5.79 -8.37 16.78
C ILE A 294 4.87 -8.99 15.74
N GLU A 295 3.63 -9.17 16.12
CA GLU A 295 2.58 -9.73 15.27
C GLU A 295 1.64 -8.62 14.77
N ALA A 296 0.94 -8.89 13.67
CA ALA A 296 -0.13 -8.02 13.23
C ALA A 296 -1.27 -8.03 14.25
N GLY A 297 -1.63 -6.86 14.76
CA GLY A 297 -2.68 -6.73 15.75
C GLY A 297 -4.07 -7.01 15.18
N THR A 298 -5.01 -7.30 16.06
CA THR A 298 -6.42 -7.47 15.70
C THR A 298 -7.17 -6.18 16.05
N PRO A 299 -7.93 -5.60 15.12
CA PRO A 299 -8.72 -4.41 15.41
C PRO A 299 -9.67 -4.64 16.60
N PRO A 300 -9.78 -3.72 17.57
CA PRO A 300 -10.69 -3.84 18.69
C PRO A 300 -12.16 -3.84 18.25
N VAL A 301 -12.46 -3.18 17.13
CA VAL A 301 -13.78 -3.22 16.46
C VAL A 301 -13.62 -3.87 15.11
N ARG A 302 -14.51 -4.81 14.74
CA ARG A 302 -14.47 -5.43 13.42
C ARG A 302 -14.59 -4.35 12.34
N ARG A 303 -13.51 -4.19 11.59
CA ARG A 303 -13.40 -3.27 10.45
C ARG A 303 -14.27 -3.77 9.28
N THR A 304 -14.25 -5.09 9.06
CA THR A 304 -15.01 -5.80 8.05
C THR A 304 -15.13 -7.26 8.45
N ASN A 305 -16.22 -7.90 8.01
CA ASN A 305 -16.41 -9.33 8.22
C ASN A 305 -15.71 -10.21 7.16
N LEU A 306 -14.92 -9.62 6.25
CA LEU A 306 -14.34 -10.34 5.12
C LEU A 306 -13.14 -11.20 5.49
N VAL A 307 -12.24 -10.65 6.32
CA VAL A 307 -10.99 -11.32 6.65
C VAL A 307 -11.20 -12.30 7.80
N ILE A 308 -10.80 -13.54 7.60
CA ILE A 308 -10.78 -14.57 8.65
C ILE A 308 -9.40 -14.48 9.34
N PRO A 309 -9.35 -14.28 10.67
CA PRO A 309 -8.09 -14.23 11.40
C PRO A 309 -7.24 -15.50 11.17
N GLY A 310 -5.97 -15.30 10.85
CA GLY A 310 -5.03 -16.40 10.57
C GLY A 310 -5.03 -16.90 9.12
N GLU A 311 -6.06 -16.60 8.32
CA GLU A 311 -6.06 -16.95 6.90
C GLU A 311 -5.18 -15.97 6.10
N ASN A 312 -4.27 -16.53 5.31
CA ASN A 312 -3.36 -15.81 4.44
C ASN A 312 -3.44 -16.33 3.00
N TRP A 313 -2.75 -15.66 2.08
CA TRP A 313 -2.60 -16.16 0.72
C TRP A 313 -1.77 -17.45 0.72
N GLU A 314 -2.31 -18.49 0.10
CA GLU A 314 -1.68 -19.78 -0.12
C GLU A 314 -1.31 -19.90 -1.60
N LEU A 315 -0.07 -20.29 -1.91
CA LEU A 315 0.37 -20.58 -3.26
C LEU A 315 -0.32 -21.86 -3.78
N VAL A 316 -0.96 -21.76 -4.94
CA VAL A 316 -1.64 -22.90 -5.59
C VAL A 316 -0.87 -23.38 -6.82
N SER A 317 -0.34 -22.47 -7.62
CA SER A 317 0.35 -22.79 -8.86
C SER A 317 1.47 -21.80 -9.17
N GLU A 318 2.58 -22.28 -9.68
CA GLU A 318 3.73 -21.48 -10.11
C GLU A 318 4.39 -22.08 -11.35
N GLY A 319 5.39 -21.34 -11.91
CA GLY A 319 6.10 -21.77 -13.11
C GLY A 319 5.42 -21.38 -14.41
N HIS A 320 4.50 -20.40 -14.33
CA HIS A 320 3.87 -19.77 -15.50
C HIS A 320 4.69 -18.59 -16.00
N LYS A 321 4.29 -18.00 -17.12
CA LYS A 321 4.89 -16.75 -17.60
C LYS A 321 4.10 -15.52 -17.20
N PHE A 322 2.78 -15.58 -17.37
CA PHE A 322 1.86 -14.53 -16.94
C PHE A 322 0.44 -15.10 -16.82
N THR A 323 -0.04 -15.15 -15.60
CA THR A 323 -1.36 -15.73 -15.28
C THR A 323 -2.47 -14.69 -15.33
N GLU A 324 -3.65 -15.08 -15.85
CA GLU A 324 -4.80 -14.22 -16.06
C GLU A 324 -6.12 -15.01 -16.05
N GLY A 325 -7.22 -14.29 -16.27
CA GLY A 325 -8.55 -14.73 -16.61
C GLY A 325 -9.12 -15.86 -15.76
N PRO A 326 -9.10 -15.80 -14.44
CA PRO A 326 -9.62 -16.89 -13.63
C PRO A 326 -11.14 -16.97 -13.76
N ALA A 327 -11.65 -18.20 -13.96
CA ALA A 327 -13.08 -18.51 -14.04
C ALA A 327 -13.42 -19.71 -13.15
N VAL A 328 -14.66 -19.78 -12.68
CA VAL A 328 -15.14 -20.88 -11.84
C VAL A 328 -16.26 -21.64 -12.50
N ASN A 329 -16.15 -22.97 -12.54
CA ASN A 329 -17.21 -23.83 -13.07
C ASN A 329 -18.33 -24.10 -12.02
N PRO A 330 -19.45 -24.73 -12.39
CA PRO A 330 -20.54 -25.04 -11.46
C PRO A 330 -20.14 -25.87 -10.24
N LYS A 331 -19.05 -26.63 -10.31
CA LYS A 331 -18.55 -27.44 -9.18
C LYS A 331 -17.67 -26.67 -8.21
N GLY A 332 -17.25 -25.43 -8.56
CA GLY A 332 -16.31 -24.62 -7.77
C GLY A 332 -14.85 -24.80 -8.16
N GLU A 333 -14.55 -25.57 -9.20
CA GLU A 333 -13.21 -25.73 -9.76
C GLU A 333 -12.82 -24.46 -10.53
N VAL A 334 -11.57 -24.05 -10.41
CA VAL A 334 -11.09 -22.77 -10.98
C VAL A 334 -10.24 -23.05 -12.22
N TYR A 335 -10.45 -22.26 -13.26
CA TYR A 335 -9.66 -22.26 -14.48
C TYR A 335 -8.91 -20.93 -14.58
N PHE A 336 -7.72 -20.91 -15.18
CA PHE A 336 -6.95 -19.69 -15.41
C PHE A 336 -6.10 -19.81 -16.67
N THR A 337 -5.71 -18.69 -17.23
CA THR A 337 -4.88 -18.63 -18.43
C THR A 337 -3.42 -18.36 -18.09
N ASP A 338 -2.51 -18.95 -18.86
CA ASP A 338 -1.09 -18.59 -18.98
C ASP A 338 -0.88 -18.03 -20.38
N ILE A 339 -1.09 -16.72 -20.51
CA ILE A 339 -1.22 -16.04 -21.82
C ILE A 339 -0.03 -16.30 -22.75
N PRO A 340 1.25 -16.07 -22.31
CA PRO A 340 2.38 -16.25 -23.23
C PRO A 340 2.63 -17.71 -23.64
N ASN A 341 2.19 -18.66 -22.81
CA ASN A 341 2.30 -20.08 -23.11
C ASN A 341 1.10 -20.64 -23.90
N GLY A 342 0.05 -19.82 -24.10
CA GLY A 342 -1.16 -20.22 -24.84
C GLY A 342 -1.89 -21.40 -24.19
N ARG A 343 -1.99 -21.42 -22.86
CA ARG A 343 -2.59 -22.51 -22.09
C ARG A 343 -3.73 -22.04 -21.20
N ILE A 344 -4.71 -22.91 -21.04
CA ILE A 344 -5.72 -22.81 -19.99
C ILE A 344 -5.46 -23.94 -19.01
N HIS A 345 -5.34 -23.61 -17.74
CA HIS A 345 -5.14 -24.53 -16.64
C HIS A 345 -6.43 -24.70 -15.83
N LYS A 346 -6.59 -25.85 -15.20
CA LYS A 346 -7.67 -26.15 -14.27
C LYS A 346 -7.11 -26.51 -12.90
N ILE A 347 -7.70 -25.95 -11.87
CA ILE A 347 -7.46 -26.27 -10.45
C ILE A 347 -8.69 -27.02 -9.94
N ASP A 348 -8.55 -28.28 -9.54
CA ASP A 348 -9.64 -29.05 -8.97
C ASP A 348 -9.91 -28.68 -7.49
N LEU A 349 -10.97 -29.22 -6.91
CA LEU A 349 -11.35 -28.94 -5.52
C LEU A 349 -10.29 -29.40 -4.47
N LYS A 350 -9.35 -30.26 -4.88
CA LYS A 350 -8.23 -30.70 -4.04
C LYS A 350 -6.98 -29.83 -4.22
N GLY A 351 -7.04 -28.84 -5.12
CA GLY A 351 -5.91 -27.94 -5.45
C GLY A 351 -4.94 -28.53 -6.48
N LYS A 352 -5.28 -29.65 -7.14
CA LYS A 352 -4.44 -30.23 -8.21
C LYS A 352 -4.60 -29.40 -9.48
N VAL A 353 -3.48 -28.98 -10.04
CA VAL A 353 -3.42 -28.20 -11.29
C VAL A 353 -3.17 -29.13 -12.47
N THR A 354 -3.95 -28.97 -13.52
CA THR A 354 -3.80 -29.71 -14.79
C THR A 354 -3.99 -28.74 -15.97
N VAL A 355 -3.41 -29.05 -17.12
CA VAL A 355 -3.70 -28.34 -18.36
C VAL A 355 -5.08 -28.77 -18.86
N PHE A 356 -5.95 -27.81 -19.13
CA PHE A 356 -7.28 -28.03 -19.68
C PHE A 356 -7.28 -27.88 -21.21
N ALA A 357 -6.64 -26.83 -21.73
CA ALA A 357 -6.49 -26.60 -23.17
C ALA A 357 -5.09 -26.07 -23.50
N GLU A 358 -4.54 -26.52 -24.61
CA GLU A 358 -3.28 -26.07 -25.19
C GLU A 358 -3.50 -25.41 -26.56
N ASN A 359 -2.47 -24.76 -27.08
CA ASN A 359 -2.50 -24.08 -28.40
C ASN A 359 -3.59 -23.00 -28.51
N SER A 360 -3.85 -22.31 -27.41
CA SER A 360 -4.80 -21.19 -27.31
C SER A 360 -4.05 -19.84 -27.24
N PRO A 361 -3.38 -19.39 -28.32
CA PRO A 361 -2.50 -18.23 -28.28
C PRO A 361 -3.24 -16.94 -27.97
N GLY A 362 -2.73 -16.21 -26.98
CA GLY A 362 -3.29 -14.93 -26.54
C GLY A 362 -4.66 -15.05 -25.86
N VAL A 363 -5.00 -16.24 -25.32
CA VAL A 363 -6.17 -16.40 -24.47
C VAL A 363 -5.99 -15.61 -23.17
N ASN A 364 -7.01 -14.82 -22.79
CA ASN A 364 -6.99 -13.92 -21.65
C ASN A 364 -8.20 -14.18 -20.72
N GLY A 365 -9.15 -13.26 -20.62
CA GLY A 365 -10.32 -13.39 -19.74
C GLY A 365 -11.17 -14.62 -20.05
N LEU A 366 -11.61 -15.31 -19.00
CA LEU A 366 -12.45 -16.49 -19.05
C LEU A 366 -13.75 -16.30 -18.26
N MET A 367 -14.83 -16.93 -18.72
CA MET A 367 -16.03 -17.10 -17.91
C MET A 367 -16.84 -18.29 -18.39
N PHE A 368 -17.43 -19.08 -17.47
CA PHE A 368 -18.40 -20.11 -17.82
C PHE A 368 -19.76 -19.49 -18.15
N GLY A 369 -20.33 -19.89 -19.27
CA GLY A 369 -21.68 -19.51 -19.66
C GLY A 369 -22.75 -20.35 -18.95
N PRO A 370 -24.05 -19.96 -19.09
CA PRO A 370 -25.17 -20.76 -18.56
C PRO A 370 -25.36 -22.10 -19.31
N ASP A 371 -24.77 -22.23 -20.50
CA ASP A 371 -24.71 -23.47 -21.30
C ASP A 371 -23.61 -24.44 -20.81
N GLY A 372 -22.87 -24.09 -19.77
CA GLY A 372 -21.79 -24.89 -19.18
C GLY A 372 -20.46 -24.85 -19.95
N LYS A 373 -20.38 -24.14 -21.07
CA LYS A 373 -19.16 -23.97 -21.86
C LYS A 373 -18.26 -22.87 -21.24
N LEU A 374 -16.95 -23.01 -21.38
CA LEU A 374 -15.98 -22.02 -21.00
C LEU A 374 -15.71 -21.02 -22.12
N TYR A 375 -16.17 -19.80 -21.97
CA TYR A 375 -15.92 -18.72 -22.93
C TYR A 375 -14.56 -18.08 -22.64
N ALA A 376 -13.84 -17.71 -23.69
CA ALA A 376 -12.48 -17.18 -23.59
C ALA A 376 -12.24 -16.04 -24.58
N CYS A 377 -11.68 -14.96 -24.08
CA CYS A 377 -11.17 -13.85 -24.88
C CYS A 377 -9.85 -14.26 -25.53
N GLN A 378 -9.85 -14.63 -26.80
CA GLN A 378 -8.65 -15.01 -27.54
C GLN A 378 -8.09 -13.79 -28.31
N ASN A 379 -7.52 -12.83 -27.57
CA ASN A 379 -7.03 -11.56 -28.11
C ASN A 379 -6.02 -11.75 -29.25
N GLY A 380 -5.15 -12.73 -29.14
CA GLY A 380 -4.15 -13.02 -30.17
C GLY A 380 -4.72 -13.36 -31.55
N LYS A 381 -5.94 -13.89 -31.59
CA LYS A 381 -6.69 -14.19 -32.84
C LYS A 381 -7.85 -13.23 -33.07
N GLN A 382 -8.09 -12.27 -32.18
CA GLN A 382 -9.22 -11.31 -32.21
C GLN A 382 -10.59 -12.00 -32.25
N LYS A 383 -10.76 -13.02 -31.40
CA LYS A 383 -11.99 -13.81 -31.32
C LYS A 383 -12.43 -13.98 -29.86
N ILE A 384 -13.72 -14.30 -29.69
CA ILE A 384 -14.19 -14.98 -28.49
C ILE A 384 -14.51 -16.41 -28.89
N VAL A 385 -13.96 -17.36 -28.16
CA VAL A 385 -14.12 -18.79 -28.39
C VAL A 385 -14.83 -19.43 -27.20
N ARG A 386 -15.37 -20.65 -27.40
CA ARG A 386 -15.98 -21.47 -26.34
C ARG A 386 -15.33 -22.83 -26.34
N TYR A 387 -15.08 -23.36 -25.15
CA TYR A 387 -14.58 -24.73 -24.93
C TYR A 387 -15.68 -25.59 -24.32
N ASP A 388 -15.84 -26.82 -24.82
CA ASP A 388 -16.66 -27.83 -24.16
C ASP A 388 -15.93 -28.45 -22.94
N SER A 389 -16.53 -29.46 -22.28
CA SER A 389 -15.95 -30.13 -21.11
C SER A 389 -14.68 -30.90 -21.41
N GLU A 390 -14.44 -31.30 -22.65
CA GLU A 390 -13.27 -32.00 -23.15
C GLU A 390 -12.16 -31.07 -23.61
N GLY A 391 -12.42 -29.74 -23.68
CA GLY A 391 -11.46 -28.73 -24.12
C GLY A 391 -11.42 -28.49 -25.63
N ASN A 392 -12.45 -28.95 -26.36
CA ASN A 392 -12.57 -28.67 -27.79
C ASN A 392 -13.00 -27.22 -28.00
N GLU A 393 -12.29 -26.49 -28.85
CA GLU A 393 -12.50 -25.06 -29.14
C GLU A 393 -13.52 -24.89 -30.31
N GLU A 394 -14.48 -23.98 -30.13
CA GLU A 394 -15.30 -23.44 -31.21
C GLU A 394 -15.31 -21.91 -31.19
N THR A 395 -15.31 -21.28 -32.34
CA THR A 395 -15.45 -19.82 -32.45
C THR A 395 -16.88 -19.39 -32.15
N PHE A 396 -17.02 -18.43 -31.22
CA PHE A 396 -18.30 -17.83 -30.85
C PHE A 396 -18.52 -16.45 -31.50
N ILE A 397 -17.49 -15.56 -31.40
CA ILE A 397 -17.56 -14.23 -32.02
C ILE A 397 -16.26 -13.96 -32.79
N GLU A 398 -16.40 -13.61 -34.07
CA GLU A 398 -15.29 -13.17 -34.92
C GLU A 398 -15.02 -11.65 -34.77
N ASN A 399 -13.81 -11.23 -35.12
CA ASN A 399 -13.39 -9.83 -35.10
C ASN A 399 -13.64 -9.14 -33.74
N ALA A 400 -13.33 -9.84 -32.65
CA ALA A 400 -13.49 -9.40 -31.27
C ALA A 400 -12.12 -9.28 -30.59
N PRO A 401 -11.42 -8.12 -30.66
CA PRO A 401 -10.18 -7.87 -29.95
C PRO A 401 -10.46 -7.70 -28.45
N SER A 402 -10.82 -8.81 -27.81
CA SER A 402 -11.33 -8.86 -26.43
C SER A 402 -10.23 -9.08 -25.40
N ASN A 403 -10.42 -8.51 -24.22
CA ASN A 403 -9.54 -8.69 -23.07
C ASN A 403 -10.23 -9.49 -21.96
N ASP A 404 -11.28 -8.93 -21.37
CA ASP A 404 -12.05 -9.57 -20.31
C ASP A 404 -13.54 -9.66 -20.69
N ILE A 405 -14.28 -10.58 -20.04
CA ILE A 405 -15.64 -10.93 -20.43
C ILE A 405 -16.51 -11.20 -19.21
N VAL A 406 -17.75 -10.72 -19.25
CA VAL A 406 -18.82 -11.12 -18.33
C VAL A 406 -20.00 -11.68 -19.09
N ILE A 407 -20.53 -12.82 -18.66
CA ILE A 407 -21.67 -13.50 -19.24
C ILE A 407 -22.82 -13.46 -18.22
N LEU A 408 -23.99 -13.03 -18.69
CA LEU A 408 -25.22 -12.93 -17.91
C LEU A 408 -25.96 -14.28 -17.87
N HIS A 409 -26.91 -14.40 -16.95
CA HIS A 409 -27.71 -15.62 -16.81
C HIS A 409 -28.56 -15.97 -18.06
N ASN A 410 -28.84 -14.97 -18.92
CA ASN A 410 -29.57 -15.16 -20.17
C ASN A 410 -28.66 -15.50 -21.38
N GLY A 411 -27.35 -15.66 -21.15
CA GLY A 411 -26.35 -15.97 -22.19
C GLY A 411 -25.84 -14.78 -22.99
N SER A 412 -26.40 -13.58 -22.82
CA SER A 412 -25.79 -12.35 -23.33
C SER A 412 -24.64 -11.91 -22.45
N GLY A 413 -23.90 -10.88 -22.84
CA GLY A 413 -22.80 -10.41 -22.00
C GLY A 413 -22.08 -9.19 -22.56
N TYR A 414 -20.94 -8.88 -21.90
CA TYR A 414 -20.11 -7.76 -22.28
C TYR A 414 -18.64 -8.18 -22.30
N PHE A 415 -17.88 -7.53 -23.18
CA PHE A 415 -16.42 -7.67 -23.18
C PHE A 415 -15.73 -6.33 -23.37
N THR A 416 -14.50 -6.23 -22.88
CA THR A 416 -13.66 -5.05 -23.01
C THR A 416 -12.64 -5.20 -24.14
N ASP A 417 -12.34 -4.07 -24.78
CA ASP A 417 -11.34 -3.91 -25.83
C ASP A 417 -10.43 -2.72 -25.46
N PRO A 418 -9.43 -2.95 -24.61
CA PRO A 418 -8.56 -1.87 -24.10
C PRO A 418 -7.81 -1.11 -25.19
N LYS A 419 -7.33 -1.82 -26.21
CA LYS A 419 -6.54 -1.25 -27.30
C LYS A 419 -7.32 -0.20 -28.08
N ASN A 420 -8.62 -0.42 -28.27
CA ASN A 420 -9.51 0.48 -28.99
C ASN A 420 -10.37 1.34 -28.05
N LYS A 421 -10.20 1.24 -26.72
CA LYS A 421 -10.95 2.00 -25.69
C LYS A 421 -12.46 1.78 -25.79
N LYS A 422 -12.90 0.51 -25.96
CA LYS A 422 -14.28 0.16 -26.23
C LYS A 422 -14.82 -0.87 -25.25
N VAL A 423 -16.13 -0.80 -25.01
CA VAL A 423 -16.92 -1.81 -24.33
C VAL A 423 -18.00 -2.31 -25.29
N TRP A 424 -18.11 -3.60 -25.43
CA TRP A 424 -19.03 -4.27 -26.35
C TRP A 424 -20.06 -5.09 -25.60
N HIS A 425 -21.30 -5.05 -26.03
CA HIS A 425 -22.35 -6.00 -25.68
C HIS A 425 -22.41 -7.10 -26.72
N PHE A 426 -22.75 -8.31 -26.31
CA PHE A 426 -23.11 -9.39 -27.23
C PHE A 426 -24.38 -10.13 -26.77
N THR A 427 -25.13 -10.61 -27.71
CA THR A 427 -26.34 -11.44 -27.51
C THR A 427 -25.96 -12.92 -27.38
N ALA A 428 -26.87 -13.75 -26.88
CA ALA A 428 -26.63 -15.19 -26.71
C ALA A 428 -26.29 -15.93 -28.03
N ASP A 429 -26.67 -15.37 -29.19
CA ASP A 429 -26.31 -15.88 -30.52
C ASP A 429 -25.00 -15.28 -31.08
N GLY A 430 -24.25 -14.49 -30.27
CA GLY A 430 -22.94 -13.95 -30.62
C GLY A 430 -22.93 -12.66 -31.45
N LYS A 431 -24.08 -12.03 -31.69
CA LYS A 431 -24.13 -10.69 -32.33
C LYS A 431 -23.60 -9.64 -31.33
N LYS A 432 -22.68 -8.78 -31.77
CA LYS A 432 -22.08 -7.77 -30.92
C LYS A 432 -22.43 -6.35 -31.35
N ASN A 433 -22.60 -5.47 -30.37
CA ASN A 433 -22.85 -4.05 -30.53
C ASN A 433 -21.90 -3.24 -29.65
N LEU A 434 -21.39 -2.11 -30.16
CA LEU A 434 -20.62 -1.15 -29.38
C LEU A 434 -21.56 -0.44 -28.39
N VAL A 435 -21.26 -0.47 -27.10
CA VAL A 435 -22.12 0.15 -26.07
C VAL A 435 -21.44 1.29 -25.29
N ASP A 436 -20.10 1.35 -25.25
CA ASP A 436 -19.37 2.50 -24.73
C ASP A 436 -17.99 2.64 -25.36
N SER A 437 -17.48 3.88 -25.34
CA SER A 437 -16.12 4.22 -25.69
C SER A 437 -15.63 5.40 -24.83
N GLY A 438 -14.29 5.52 -24.67
CA GLY A 438 -13.70 6.67 -23.97
C GLY A 438 -13.25 6.40 -22.53
N ILE A 439 -13.30 5.17 -22.03
CA ILE A 439 -12.47 4.73 -20.91
C ILE A 439 -11.03 4.61 -21.45
N GLU A 440 -10.06 5.11 -20.71
CA GLU A 440 -8.67 5.20 -21.19
C GLU A 440 -8.06 3.81 -21.45
N PHE A 441 -8.36 2.85 -20.57
CA PHE A 441 -7.94 1.46 -20.75
C PHE A 441 -8.97 0.55 -20.07
N PRO A 442 -10.16 0.31 -20.70
CA PRO A 442 -11.19 -0.57 -20.13
C PRO A 442 -10.65 -1.99 -20.04
N ASN A 443 -10.58 -2.56 -18.83
CA ASN A 443 -9.98 -3.86 -18.58
C ASN A 443 -11.02 -4.81 -17.96
N GLY A 444 -10.95 -5.11 -16.67
CA GLY A 444 -11.91 -5.98 -16.01
C GLY A 444 -13.36 -5.50 -16.18
N VAL A 445 -14.27 -6.44 -16.41
CA VAL A 445 -15.70 -6.19 -16.56
C VAL A 445 -16.50 -7.18 -15.73
N ILE A 446 -17.43 -6.67 -14.92
CA ILE A 446 -18.32 -7.49 -14.08
C ILE A 446 -19.67 -6.78 -13.93
N THR A 447 -20.72 -7.52 -13.55
CA THR A 447 -22.03 -6.92 -13.23
C THR A 447 -22.25 -6.87 -11.72
N SER A 448 -23.14 -5.97 -11.28
CA SER A 448 -23.77 -6.11 -9.97
C SER A 448 -24.47 -7.48 -9.87
N THR A 449 -24.66 -7.98 -8.68
CA THR A 449 -25.22 -9.32 -8.45
C THR A 449 -26.65 -9.48 -8.94
N ASP A 450 -27.40 -8.38 -9.03
CA ASP A 450 -28.74 -8.32 -9.60
C ASP A 450 -28.76 -8.01 -11.11
N GLN A 451 -27.56 -7.89 -11.72
CA GLN A 451 -27.35 -7.62 -13.15
C GLN A 451 -28.02 -6.34 -13.66
N THR A 452 -28.21 -5.36 -12.78
CA THR A 452 -28.75 -4.04 -13.15
C THR A 452 -27.67 -3.04 -13.53
N LEU A 453 -26.44 -3.26 -13.04
CA LEU A 453 -25.28 -2.42 -13.32
C LEU A 453 -24.17 -3.22 -13.98
N LEU A 454 -23.52 -2.61 -14.99
CA LEU A 454 -22.21 -3.04 -15.48
C LEU A 454 -21.13 -2.21 -14.81
N LEU A 455 -20.07 -2.86 -14.33
CA LEU A 455 -18.89 -2.24 -13.76
C LEU A 455 -17.70 -2.53 -14.67
N VAL A 456 -16.94 -1.48 -15.04
CA VAL A 456 -15.76 -1.57 -15.89
C VAL A 456 -14.59 -0.89 -15.21
N SER A 457 -13.46 -1.58 -15.07
CA SER A 457 -12.22 -1.01 -14.54
C SER A 457 -11.49 -0.17 -15.60
N ASP A 458 -10.76 0.85 -15.13
CA ASP A 458 -9.83 1.62 -15.97
C ASP A 458 -8.42 1.44 -15.42
N THR A 459 -7.60 0.66 -16.12
CA THR A 459 -6.21 0.41 -15.68
C THR A 459 -5.38 1.68 -15.58
N ARG A 460 -5.64 2.66 -16.46
CA ARG A 460 -4.89 3.91 -16.54
C ARG A 460 -5.50 5.07 -15.78
N GLY A 461 -6.70 4.85 -15.21
CA GLY A 461 -7.42 5.80 -14.38
C GLY A 461 -7.32 5.52 -12.89
N ARG A 462 -8.11 6.28 -12.14
CA ARG A 462 -8.31 6.10 -10.69
C ARG A 462 -9.77 5.85 -10.34
N PHE A 463 -10.59 5.51 -11.32
CA PHE A 463 -11.99 5.17 -11.10
C PHE A 463 -12.32 3.85 -11.79
N THR A 464 -13.29 3.14 -11.23
CA THR A 464 -14.12 2.22 -12.01
C THR A 464 -15.32 2.98 -12.53
N TYR A 465 -15.89 2.51 -13.64
CA TYR A 465 -17.10 3.10 -14.21
C TYR A 465 -18.28 2.17 -14.02
N SER A 466 -19.45 2.73 -13.67
CA SER A 466 -20.70 1.99 -13.64
C SER A 466 -21.65 2.51 -14.71
N TYR A 467 -22.49 1.60 -15.19
CA TYR A 467 -23.55 1.86 -16.17
C TYR A 467 -24.81 1.14 -15.74
N GLN A 468 -25.98 1.71 -15.98
CA GLN A 468 -27.22 0.99 -15.90
C GLN A 468 -27.40 0.14 -17.17
N ILE A 469 -27.61 -1.16 -16.99
CA ILE A 469 -27.94 -2.09 -18.10
C ILE A 469 -29.39 -1.90 -18.47
N GLN A 470 -29.67 -1.64 -19.78
CA GLN A 470 -31.00 -1.51 -20.30
C GLN A 470 -31.53 -2.89 -20.77
N PRO A 471 -32.85 -3.07 -20.93
CA PRO A 471 -33.44 -4.35 -21.38
C PRO A 471 -32.91 -4.87 -22.70
N ASP A 472 -32.46 -4.01 -23.62
CA ASP A 472 -31.87 -4.35 -24.92
C ASP A 472 -30.34 -4.59 -24.84
N GLY A 473 -29.73 -4.52 -23.64
CA GLY A 473 -28.30 -4.66 -23.45
C GLY A 473 -27.49 -3.36 -23.67
N SER A 474 -28.15 -2.26 -24.09
CA SER A 474 -27.48 -0.95 -24.14
C SER A 474 -27.17 -0.43 -22.76
N LEU A 475 -26.23 0.55 -22.67
CA LEU A 475 -25.76 1.12 -21.40
C LEU A 475 -26.21 2.57 -21.29
N ALA A 476 -26.69 2.94 -20.11
CA ALA A 476 -27.06 4.31 -19.77
C ALA A 476 -26.40 4.78 -18.46
N TYR A 477 -26.44 6.11 -18.22
CA TYR A 477 -26.03 6.73 -16.96
C TYR A 477 -24.63 6.36 -16.49
N LYS A 478 -23.64 6.43 -17.40
CA LYS A 478 -22.21 6.26 -17.07
C LYS A 478 -21.79 7.20 -15.94
N GLN A 479 -21.13 6.67 -14.94
CA GLN A 479 -20.53 7.50 -13.88
C GLN A 479 -19.21 6.93 -13.39
N ALA A 480 -18.29 7.81 -12.96
CA ALA A 480 -17.12 7.44 -12.18
C ALA A 480 -17.60 6.93 -10.81
N TYR A 481 -17.47 5.63 -10.57
CA TYR A 481 -18.14 4.95 -9.48
C TYR A 481 -17.22 4.63 -8.32
N GLY A 482 -16.30 3.68 -8.48
CA GLY A 482 -15.35 3.32 -7.45
C GLY A 482 -14.12 4.22 -7.51
N HIS A 483 -13.83 4.97 -6.44
CA HIS A 483 -12.59 5.74 -6.32
C HIS A 483 -11.46 4.81 -5.84
N VAL A 484 -10.57 4.45 -6.77
CA VAL A 484 -9.48 3.49 -6.54
C VAL A 484 -8.29 4.19 -5.90
N HIS A 485 -7.74 3.61 -4.83
CA HIS A 485 -6.47 4.07 -4.27
C HIS A 485 -5.32 3.74 -5.21
N VAL A 486 -4.43 4.72 -5.42
CA VAL A 486 -3.29 4.64 -6.34
C VAL A 486 -2.01 4.80 -5.52
N PRO A 487 -0.96 3.99 -5.74
CA PRO A 487 0.33 4.22 -5.11
C PRO A 487 0.88 5.60 -5.46
N ASP A 488 1.47 6.29 -4.49
CA ASP A 488 1.96 7.67 -4.65
C ASP A 488 3.01 7.82 -5.77
N ASP A 489 3.82 6.78 -5.99
CA ASP A 489 4.84 6.75 -7.03
C ASP A 489 4.31 6.33 -8.41
N LYS A 490 3.01 6.08 -8.56
CA LYS A 490 2.35 5.66 -9.80
C LYS A 490 1.37 6.72 -10.29
N ARG A 491 1.10 6.72 -11.60
CA ARG A 491 0.15 7.63 -12.24
C ARG A 491 -1.25 7.05 -12.35
N ASP A 492 -1.35 5.72 -12.26
CA ASP A 492 -2.58 4.96 -12.48
C ASP A 492 -2.78 3.91 -11.40
N SER A 493 -4.01 3.44 -11.27
CA SER A 493 -4.39 2.42 -10.29
C SER A 493 -3.91 1.03 -10.66
N GLY A 494 -3.64 0.76 -11.95
CA GLY A 494 -3.46 -0.60 -12.47
C GLY A 494 -4.68 -1.48 -12.21
N ALA A 495 -5.89 -0.88 -12.18
CA ALA A 495 -7.13 -1.62 -11.99
C ALA A 495 -7.32 -2.60 -13.14
N ASP A 496 -7.54 -3.88 -12.82
CA ASP A 496 -7.60 -4.96 -13.76
C ASP A 496 -8.87 -5.79 -13.54
N GLY A 497 -8.79 -7.09 -13.36
CA GLY A 497 -9.96 -7.94 -13.20
C GLY A 497 -10.76 -7.73 -11.91
N ALA A 498 -12.02 -8.14 -11.91
CA ALA A 498 -12.93 -7.95 -10.79
C ALA A 498 -13.91 -9.11 -10.61
N THR A 499 -14.37 -9.30 -9.36
CA THR A 499 -15.47 -10.22 -9.01
C THR A 499 -16.38 -9.61 -7.97
N VAL A 500 -17.53 -10.25 -7.70
CA VAL A 500 -18.56 -9.74 -6.76
C VAL A 500 -19.00 -10.82 -5.78
N ASP A 501 -19.47 -10.40 -4.60
CA ASP A 501 -20.05 -11.28 -3.59
C ASP A 501 -21.56 -11.05 -3.38
N THR A 502 -22.19 -11.92 -2.60
CA THR A 502 -23.64 -11.89 -2.32
C THR A 502 -24.11 -10.62 -1.60
N GLU A 503 -23.19 -9.88 -0.94
CA GLU A 503 -23.48 -8.59 -0.31
C GLU A 503 -23.40 -7.43 -1.32
N GLY A 504 -23.10 -7.70 -2.59
CA GLY A 504 -22.94 -6.72 -3.66
C GLY A 504 -21.61 -5.94 -3.58
N ARG A 505 -20.61 -6.47 -2.87
CA ARG A 505 -19.27 -5.87 -2.85
C ARG A 505 -18.50 -6.27 -4.08
N THR A 506 -17.75 -5.32 -4.64
CA THR A 506 -16.85 -5.55 -5.79
C THR A 506 -15.42 -5.70 -5.29
N TYR A 507 -14.74 -6.74 -5.72
CA TYR A 507 -13.33 -7.04 -5.47
C TYR A 507 -12.56 -6.72 -6.74
N LEU A 508 -11.65 -5.75 -6.67
CA LEU A 508 -10.92 -5.22 -7.82
C LEU A 508 -9.41 -5.39 -7.60
N THR A 509 -8.74 -6.05 -8.53
CA THR A 509 -7.28 -6.14 -8.53
C THR A 509 -6.65 -4.82 -8.93
N THR A 510 -5.61 -4.41 -8.21
CA THR A 510 -4.93 -3.13 -8.41
C THR A 510 -3.44 -3.21 -8.08
N ARG A 511 -2.68 -2.14 -8.39
CA ARG A 511 -1.27 -2.03 -7.97
C ARG A 511 -1.08 -2.09 -6.45
N MET A 512 -2.04 -1.58 -5.67
CA MET A 512 -1.95 -1.56 -4.20
C MET A 512 -2.37 -2.89 -3.54
N GLY A 513 -2.99 -3.78 -4.28
CA GLY A 513 -3.56 -5.02 -3.80
C GLY A 513 -4.99 -5.21 -4.28
N LEU A 514 -5.73 -6.10 -3.65
CA LEU A 514 -7.14 -6.34 -3.94
C LEU A 514 -7.99 -5.33 -3.15
N GLN A 515 -8.55 -4.34 -3.82
CA GLN A 515 -9.42 -3.33 -3.21
C GLN A 515 -10.87 -3.79 -3.24
N VAL A 516 -11.54 -3.74 -2.10
CA VAL A 516 -12.94 -4.16 -1.97
C VAL A 516 -13.82 -2.94 -1.77
N PHE A 517 -14.78 -2.79 -2.65
CA PHE A 517 -15.74 -1.70 -2.66
C PHE A 517 -17.10 -2.19 -2.19
N ASP A 518 -17.79 -1.39 -1.41
CA ASP A 518 -19.19 -1.62 -1.08
C ASP A 518 -20.11 -1.26 -2.28
N GLN A 519 -21.41 -1.53 -2.15
CA GLN A 519 -22.38 -1.23 -3.20
C GLN A 519 -22.41 0.23 -3.67
N PRO A 520 -22.22 1.25 -2.79
CA PRO A 520 -22.06 2.64 -3.23
C PRO A 520 -20.70 2.99 -3.87
N GLY A 521 -19.77 2.06 -4.02
CA GLY A 521 -18.47 2.29 -4.66
C GLY A 521 -17.39 2.84 -3.73
N ARG A 522 -17.51 2.66 -2.40
CA ARG A 522 -16.51 3.12 -1.43
C ARG A 522 -15.54 1.99 -1.10
N CYS A 523 -14.24 2.23 -1.30
CA CYS A 523 -13.20 1.28 -0.89
C CYS A 523 -13.11 1.25 0.64
N HIS A 524 -13.37 0.09 1.25
CA HIS A 524 -13.36 -0.07 2.70
C HIS A 524 -12.32 -1.06 3.22
N ILE A 525 -11.72 -1.89 2.34
CA ILE A 525 -10.58 -2.74 2.69
C ILE A 525 -9.67 -2.94 1.48
N ILE A 526 -8.38 -3.07 1.75
CA ILE A 526 -7.34 -3.40 0.76
C ILE A 526 -6.59 -4.63 1.28
N LEU A 527 -6.77 -5.77 0.61
CA LEU A 527 -6.00 -6.98 0.89
C LEU A 527 -4.65 -6.88 0.20
N SER A 528 -3.59 -7.18 0.93
CA SER A 528 -2.23 -7.12 0.41
C SER A 528 -2.03 -8.12 -0.73
N LYS A 529 -1.18 -7.77 -1.70
CA LYS A 529 -0.77 -8.70 -2.76
C LYS A 529 -0.03 -9.90 -2.17
N PRO A 530 -0.19 -11.10 -2.74
CA PRO A 530 0.55 -12.28 -2.28
C PRO A 530 2.05 -12.22 -2.63
N GLN A 531 2.42 -11.50 -3.68
CA GLN A 531 3.82 -11.25 -4.09
C GLN A 531 3.95 -9.87 -4.75
N ASP A 532 5.17 -9.38 -4.87
CA ASP A 532 5.47 -8.12 -5.56
C ASP A 532 5.49 -8.31 -7.09
N ALA A 533 4.30 -8.54 -7.64
CA ALA A 533 4.05 -8.69 -9.07
C ALA A 533 2.72 -8.02 -9.45
N TRP A 534 2.40 -8.02 -10.73
CA TRP A 534 1.11 -7.54 -11.23
C TRP A 534 -0.01 -8.46 -10.75
N LEU A 535 -0.96 -7.91 -10.01
CA LEU A 535 -2.18 -8.59 -9.58
C LEU A 535 -3.21 -8.38 -10.69
N SER A 536 -3.39 -9.38 -11.55
CA SER A 536 -4.13 -9.25 -12.79
C SER A 536 -5.63 -9.49 -12.62
N ASN A 537 -6.04 -10.58 -11.96
CA ASN A 537 -7.46 -10.89 -11.91
C ASN A 537 -7.83 -11.67 -10.64
N VAL A 538 -9.14 -11.83 -10.38
CA VAL A 538 -9.68 -12.46 -9.17
C VAL A 538 -11.01 -13.17 -9.46
N VAL A 539 -11.22 -14.33 -8.83
CA VAL A 539 -12.49 -15.06 -8.86
C VAL A 539 -12.77 -15.72 -7.52
N PHE A 540 -14.03 -15.90 -7.17
CA PHE A 540 -14.44 -16.80 -6.11
C PHE A 540 -14.51 -18.23 -6.62
N GLY A 541 -13.88 -19.17 -5.87
CA GLY A 541 -13.88 -20.59 -6.15
C GLY A 541 -14.16 -21.43 -4.90
N GLY A 542 -13.98 -22.73 -5.04
CA GLY A 542 -14.35 -23.73 -4.02
C GLY A 542 -15.85 -24.08 -4.05
N PRO A 543 -16.26 -25.13 -3.35
CA PRO A 543 -17.62 -25.65 -3.42
C PRO A 543 -18.68 -24.66 -2.88
N ASN A 544 -18.27 -23.76 -1.97
CA ASN A 544 -19.13 -22.74 -1.36
C ASN A 544 -18.91 -21.36 -1.94
N LEU A 545 -18.01 -21.19 -2.92
CA LEU A 545 -17.57 -19.88 -3.43
C LEU A 545 -17.11 -18.93 -2.33
N ASP A 546 -16.42 -19.45 -1.30
CA ASP A 546 -15.92 -18.70 -0.14
C ASP A 546 -14.39 -18.55 -0.14
N THR A 547 -13.76 -18.90 -1.25
CA THR A 547 -12.30 -18.84 -1.43
C THR A 547 -11.97 -17.96 -2.62
N LEU A 548 -11.21 -16.89 -2.38
CA LEU A 548 -10.66 -16.07 -3.45
C LEU A 548 -9.49 -16.80 -4.11
N TYR A 549 -9.47 -16.79 -5.43
CA TYR A 549 -8.31 -17.14 -6.25
C TYR A 549 -7.86 -15.91 -6.99
N VAL A 550 -6.57 -15.60 -6.93
CA VAL A 550 -5.98 -14.45 -7.63
C VAL A 550 -4.84 -14.90 -8.53
N THR A 551 -4.80 -14.32 -9.72
CA THR A 551 -3.68 -14.41 -10.63
C THR A 551 -2.72 -13.25 -10.35
N CYS A 552 -1.44 -13.54 -10.11
CA CYS A 552 -0.45 -12.56 -9.72
C CYS A 552 0.91 -12.86 -10.38
N GLY A 553 1.20 -12.16 -11.47
CA GLY A 553 2.41 -12.38 -12.26
C GLY A 553 2.47 -13.81 -12.81
N ASP A 554 3.46 -14.57 -12.40
CA ASP A 554 3.75 -15.95 -12.81
C ASP A 554 3.11 -17.03 -11.91
N LYS A 555 2.22 -16.63 -10.98
CA LYS A 555 1.66 -17.51 -9.95
C LYS A 555 0.17 -17.29 -9.72
N VAL A 556 -0.47 -18.32 -9.17
CA VAL A 556 -1.85 -18.28 -8.71
C VAL A 556 -1.89 -18.58 -7.21
N TYR A 557 -2.64 -17.77 -6.48
CA TYR A 557 -2.82 -17.91 -5.03
C TYR A 557 -4.29 -18.05 -4.69
N ARG A 558 -4.57 -18.63 -3.52
CA ARG A 558 -5.92 -18.67 -2.96
C ARG A 558 -5.94 -18.19 -1.52
N ARG A 559 -7.12 -17.75 -1.08
CA ARG A 559 -7.34 -17.34 0.32
C ARG A 559 -8.80 -17.50 0.69
N LYS A 560 -9.08 -18.15 1.81
CA LYS A 560 -10.44 -18.24 2.33
C LYS A 560 -10.86 -16.93 2.99
N ILE A 561 -12.11 -16.51 2.75
CA ILE A 561 -12.70 -15.30 3.34
C ILE A 561 -14.13 -15.56 3.84
N SER A 562 -14.66 -14.65 4.68
CA SER A 562 -16.03 -14.73 5.21
C SER A 562 -17.06 -14.09 4.25
N ALA A 563 -16.95 -14.35 2.95
CA ALA A 563 -17.89 -13.88 1.95
C ALA A 563 -18.16 -15.01 0.95
N THR A 564 -19.32 -14.97 0.33
CA THR A 564 -19.71 -15.92 -0.73
C THR A 564 -19.79 -15.20 -2.05
N GLY A 565 -19.08 -15.68 -3.05
CA GLY A 565 -19.07 -15.11 -4.39
C GLY A 565 -20.37 -15.35 -5.18
N VAL A 566 -20.57 -14.54 -6.21
CA VAL A 566 -21.65 -14.70 -7.18
C VAL A 566 -21.05 -14.89 -8.56
N VAL A 567 -21.57 -15.87 -9.29
CA VAL A 567 -21.23 -16.10 -10.70
C VAL A 567 -22.38 -15.55 -11.56
N PRO A 568 -22.17 -14.47 -12.32
CA PRO A 568 -23.25 -13.81 -13.06
C PRO A 568 -24.02 -14.71 -14.02
N SER A 569 -23.33 -15.67 -14.65
CA SER A 569 -23.97 -16.61 -15.61
C SER A 569 -24.92 -17.63 -14.97
N ARG A 570 -24.92 -17.76 -13.61
CA ARG A 570 -25.79 -18.77 -12.96
C ARG A 570 -27.18 -18.24 -12.64
N ALA A 571 -27.27 -17.22 -11.83
CA ALA A 571 -28.52 -16.65 -11.39
C ALA A 571 -28.38 -15.20 -10.95
N VAL A 572 -29.47 -14.47 -11.05
CA VAL A 572 -29.57 -13.12 -10.47
C VAL A 572 -29.70 -13.22 -8.95
N VAL A 573 -28.85 -12.51 -8.23
CA VAL A 573 -28.86 -12.45 -6.77
C VAL A 573 -29.12 -11.02 -6.34
N LYS A 574 -30.25 -10.79 -5.68
CA LYS A 574 -30.57 -9.46 -5.14
C LYS A 574 -29.71 -9.19 -3.90
N PRO A 575 -28.83 -8.17 -3.92
CA PRO A 575 -28.04 -7.85 -2.75
C PRO A 575 -28.91 -7.25 -1.65
N PRO A 576 -28.45 -7.27 -0.37
CA PRO A 576 -29.11 -6.53 0.69
C PRO A 576 -29.05 -5.02 0.43
N LYS A 577 -29.88 -4.25 1.10
CA LYS A 577 -29.81 -2.77 0.99
C LYS A 577 -28.41 -2.29 1.42
N PRO A 578 -27.82 -1.31 0.69
CA PRO A 578 -26.55 -0.72 1.10
C PRO A 578 -26.64 -0.15 2.50
N ARG A 579 -25.59 -0.37 3.29
CA ARG A 579 -25.47 0.25 4.62
C ARG A 579 -24.71 1.56 4.48
N LEU A 580 -25.13 2.59 5.22
CA LEU A 580 -24.42 3.89 5.33
C LEU A 580 -23.20 3.76 6.22
#